data_1dd8d1927934c75ed0e485331d4e09e0
#
_entry.id   1dd8d1927934c75ed0e485331d4e09e0
#
_cell.length_a   1.000
_cell.length_b   1.000
_cell.length_c   1.000
_cell.angle_alpha   90.00
_cell.angle_beta   90.00
_cell.angle_gamma   90.00
#
_symmetry.space_group_name_H-M   'P 1'
#
loop_
_entity.id
_entity.type
_entity.pdbx_description
1 polymer ?
#
loop_
_entity_poly.entity_id
_entity_poly.type
_entity_poly.pdbx_seq_one_letter_code
_entity_poly.pdbx_strand_id
1 'polypeptide(L)'
;QCGTPTYALDLAQAIVAVIEDYKKETLNSHLSTFSYSNSGIYHYSNEGVCSWYDFTKMIQQVAVELNVQGSAQIAQCDVQPCHSDEFPSPVKRPSYSVLDKTKIKEVFGVTVPYWTDSLRKCINNLKK
;
A
#
# COMPACT_ATOMS: atom_id res chain seq x y z
N GLN A 1 12.78 6.77 -9.40
CA GLN A 1 11.53 6.01 -9.46
C GLN A 1 10.70 6.32 -8.23
N CYS A 2 9.47 6.80 -8.45
CA CYS A 2 8.53 7.13 -7.39
C CYS A 2 7.27 6.27 -7.52
N GLY A 3 6.76 5.84 -6.38
CA GLY A 3 5.55 5.04 -6.29
C GLY A 3 4.96 5.11 -4.89
N THR A 4 3.98 4.25 -4.60
CA THR A 4 3.37 4.18 -3.29
C THR A 4 3.54 2.78 -2.70
N PRO A 5 4.31 2.61 -1.62
CA PRO A 5 4.36 1.35 -0.88
C PRO A 5 2.96 1.00 -0.36
N THR A 6 2.58 -0.26 -0.47
CA THR A 6 1.26 -0.73 -0.06
C THR A 6 1.40 -1.83 0.98
N TYR A 7 0.77 -1.63 2.14
CA TYR A 7 0.73 -2.64 3.18
C TYR A 7 -0.33 -3.69 2.86
N ALA A 8 0.07 -4.95 2.84
CA ALA A 8 -0.82 -6.05 2.44
C ALA A 8 -2.09 -6.17 3.30
N LEU A 9 -2.01 -5.84 4.59
CA LEU A 9 -3.17 -5.86 5.47
C LEU A 9 -4.20 -4.78 5.11
N ASP A 10 -3.75 -3.57 4.72
CA ASP A 10 -4.66 -2.51 4.29
C ASP A 10 -5.36 -2.90 2.98
N LEU A 11 -4.64 -3.52 2.04
CA LEU A 11 -5.24 -4.06 0.82
C LEU A 11 -6.25 -5.18 1.13
N ALA A 12 -5.93 -6.08 2.05
CA ALA A 12 -6.84 -7.14 2.47
C ALA A 12 -8.13 -6.58 3.07
N GLN A 13 -8.04 -5.53 3.89
CA GLN A 13 -9.22 -4.84 4.44
C GLN A 13 -10.08 -4.20 3.36
N ALA A 14 -9.46 -3.58 2.34
CA ALA A 14 -10.18 -3.04 1.20
C ALA A 14 -10.91 -4.14 0.40
N ILE A 15 -10.27 -5.30 0.19
CA ILE A 15 -10.90 -6.46 -0.47
C ILE A 15 -12.11 -6.96 0.35
N VAL A 16 -11.98 -7.05 1.67
CA VAL A 16 -13.10 -7.44 2.55
C VAL A 16 -14.26 -6.47 2.42
N ALA A 17 -14.00 -5.16 2.40
CA ALA A 17 -15.06 -4.15 2.20
C ALA A 17 -15.81 -4.35 0.87
N VAL A 18 -15.10 -4.65 -0.22
CA VAL A 18 -15.72 -4.96 -1.52
C VAL A 18 -16.58 -6.23 -1.44
N ILE A 19 -16.09 -7.28 -0.76
CA ILE A 19 -16.86 -8.53 -0.58
C ILE A 19 -18.11 -8.30 0.27
N GLU A 20 -18.04 -7.48 1.30
CA GLU A 20 -19.17 -7.14 2.14
C GLU A 20 -20.24 -6.34 1.38
N ASP A 21 -19.82 -5.40 0.53
CA ASP A 21 -20.71 -4.64 -0.34
C ASP A 21 -21.44 -5.57 -1.32
N TYR A 22 -20.69 -6.46 -1.98
CA TYR A 22 -21.27 -7.49 -2.87
C TYR A 22 -22.30 -8.36 -2.14
N LYS A 23 -22.02 -8.81 -0.92
CA LYS A 23 -22.96 -9.62 -0.13
C LYS A 23 -24.23 -8.86 0.23
N LYS A 24 -24.12 -7.58 0.60
CA LYS A 24 -25.28 -6.74 0.92
C LYS A 24 -26.20 -6.58 -0.28
N GLU A 25 -25.65 -6.33 -1.47
CA GLU A 25 -26.42 -6.17 -2.69
C GLU A 25 -27.11 -7.47 -3.09
N THR A 26 -26.39 -8.60 -3.05
CA THR A 26 -26.95 -9.91 -3.44
C THR A 26 -28.01 -10.43 -2.49
N LEU A 27 -27.92 -10.16 -1.20
CA LEU A 27 -28.94 -10.53 -0.22
C LEU A 27 -30.22 -9.69 -0.36
N ASN A 28 -30.11 -8.45 -0.84
CA ASN A 28 -31.25 -7.55 -1.02
C ASN A 28 -31.90 -7.67 -2.40
N SER A 29 -31.25 -8.33 -3.36
CA SER A 29 -31.80 -8.52 -4.71
C SER A 29 -32.61 -9.83 -4.80
N HIS A 30 -33.92 -9.69 -4.82
CA HIS A 30 -34.85 -10.80 -5.18
C HIS A 30 -34.88 -11.07 -6.70
N LEU A 31 -33.97 -10.52 -7.48
CA LEU A 31 -33.95 -10.64 -8.94
C LEU A 31 -33.03 -11.76 -9.43
N SER A 32 -33.57 -12.56 -10.33
CA SER A 32 -32.95 -13.71 -10.99
C SER A 32 -31.84 -13.39 -12.02
N THR A 33 -31.45 -12.12 -12.18
CA THR A 33 -30.37 -11.68 -13.07
C THR A 33 -29.20 -11.13 -12.24
N PHE A 34 -28.16 -11.93 -12.13
CA PHE A 34 -26.92 -11.58 -11.46
C PHE A 34 -26.21 -10.44 -12.22
N SER A 35 -26.46 -9.21 -11.83
CA SER A 35 -25.65 -8.07 -12.23
C SER A 35 -25.28 -7.28 -10.97
N TYR A 36 -24.03 -7.43 -10.51
CA TYR A 36 -23.51 -6.61 -9.42
C TYR A 36 -23.27 -5.19 -9.96
N SER A 37 -23.96 -4.21 -9.36
CA SER A 37 -23.97 -2.82 -9.87
C SER A 37 -22.59 -2.15 -9.83
N ASN A 38 -21.78 -2.52 -8.83
CA ASN A 38 -20.43 -1.98 -8.62
C ASN A 38 -19.33 -2.79 -9.31
N SER A 39 -19.66 -3.67 -10.28
CA SER A 39 -18.67 -4.40 -11.06
C SER A 39 -17.75 -3.44 -11.82
N GLY A 40 -16.44 -3.75 -11.87
CA GLY A 40 -15.49 -2.95 -12.63
C GLY A 40 -14.05 -3.09 -12.18
N ILE A 41 -13.19 -2.27 -12.79
CA ILE A 41 -11.78 -2.19 -12.43
C ILE A 41 -11.61 -1.08 -11.38
N TYR A 42 -10.91 -1.41 -10.31
CA TYR A 42 -10.56 -0.51 -9.20
C TYR A 42 -9.07 -0.58 -8.92
N HIS A 43 -8.50 0.54 -8.54
CA HIS A 43 -7.10 0.61 -8.12
C HIS A 43 -7.02 0.81 -6.62
N TYR A 44 -6.03 0.16 -6.01
CA TYR A 44 -5.70 0.35 -4.60
C TYR A 44 -4.19 0.42 -4.41
N SER A 45 -3.75 1.39 -3.63
CA SER A 45 -2.45 1.48 -2.97
C SER A 45 -2.62 2.39 -1.75
N ASN A 46 -1.68 2.40 -0.82
CA ASN A 46 -1.74 3.40 0.26
C ASN A 46 -1.66 4.83 -0.29
N GLU A 47 -1.95 5.85 0.51
CA GLU A 47 -1.80 7.25 0.13
C GLU A 47 -0.34 7.69 0.18
N GLY A 48 -0.04 8.78 -0.53
CA GLY A 48 1.28 9.39 -0.60
C GLY A 48 2.15 8.80 -1.72
N VAL A 49 3.31 9.39 -1.88
CA VAL A 49 4.31 9.02 -2.88
C VAL A 49 5.68 9.11 -2.25
N CYS A 50 6.56 8.16 -2.57
CA CYS A 50 7.95 8.23 -2.17
C CYS A 50 8.85 7.56 -3.22
N SER A 51 10.14 7.89 -3.18
CA SER A 51 11.18 7.13 -3.87
C SER A 51 11.55 5.87 -3.06
N TRP A 52 12.29 4.95 -3.66
CA TRP A 52 12.87 3.82 -2.93
C TRP A 52 13.84 4.28 -1.85
N TYR A 53 14.54 5.38 -2.08
CA TYR A 53 15.40 6.00 -1.08
C TYR A 53 14.61 6.48 0.14
N ASP A 54 13.56 7.27 -0.08
CA ASP A 54 12.68 7.76 1.00
C ASP A 54 12.05 6.61 1.78
N PHE A 55 11.60 5.56 1.07
CA PHE A 55 11.03 4.37 1.70
C PHE A 55 12.05 3.68 2.61
N THR A 56 13.28 3.50 2.15
CA THR A 56 14.35 2.87 2.94
C THR A 56 14.74 3.72 4.15
N LYS A 57 14.86 5.06 3.97
CA LYS A 57 15.13 5.98 5.09
C LYS A 57 14.03 5.94 6.14
N MET A 58 12.78 5.85 5.73
CA MET A 58 11.66 5.74 6.66
C MET A 58 11.66 4.38 7.39
N ILE A 59 12.05 3.27 6.73
CA ILE A 59 12.24 1.97 7.39
C ILE A 59 13.29 2.09 8.49
N GLN A 60 14.45 2.70 8.22
CA GLN A 60 15.49 2.92 9.22
C GLN A 60 14.95 3.71 10.42
N GLN A 61 14.29 4.82 10.16
CA GLN A 61 13.74 5.68 11.20
C GLN A 61 12.73 4.92 12.07
N VAL A 62 11.75 4.27 11.47
CA VAL A 62 10.70 3.55 12.20
C VAL A 62 11.27 2.35 12.96
N ALA A 63 12.25 1.63 12.41
CA ALA A 63 12.89 0.51 13.10
C ALA A 63 13.61 0.95 14.38
N VAL A 64 14.28 2.09 14.35
CA VAL A 64 14.93 2.69 15.52
C VAL A 64 13.91 3.18 16.55
N GLU A 65 12.92 3.97 16.11
CA GLU A 65 11.85 4.50 16.98
C GLU A 65 11.10 3.38 17.72
N LEU A 66 10.82 2.30 17.01
CA LEU A 66 10.11 1.15 17.59
C LEU A 66 11.05 0.17 18.32
N ASN A 67 12.36 0.41 18.33
CA ASN A 67 13.37 -0.45 18.94
C ASN A 67 13.22 -1.93 18.54
N VAL A 68 13.14 -2.19 17.22
CA VAL A 68 13.07 -3.56 16.71
C VAL A 68 14.42 -4.26 16.88
N GLN A 69 14.41 -5.61 16.89
CA GLN A 69 15.64 -6.38 16.97
C GLN A 69 16.57 -6.03 15.80
N GLY A 70 17.81 -5.71 16.09
CA GLY A 70 18.79 -5.27 15.09
C GLY A 70 18.68 -3.80 14.69
N SER A 71 17.87 -2.98 15.39
CA SER A 71 17.70 -1.56 15.07
C SER A 71 19.01 -0.76 15.08
N ALA A 72 19.96 -1.11 15.95
CA ALA A 72 21.30 -0.48 15.99
C ALA A 72 22.09 -0.72 14.71
N GLN A 73 22.07 -1.94 14.16
CA GLN A 73 22.70 -2.28 12.88
C GLN A 73 21.97 -1.61 11.72
N ILE A 74 20.63 -1.58 11.75
CA ILE A 74 19.82 -0.89 10.74
C ILE A 74 20.15 0.61 10.73
N ALA A 75 20.29 1.25 11.88
CA ALA A 75 20.65 2.66 12.01
C ALA A 75 22.04 2.99 11.41
N GLN A 76 22.95 2.02 11.42
CA GLN A 76 24.31 2.18 10.90
C GLN A 76 24.42 1.92 9.39
N CYS A 77 23.37 1.38 8.75
CA CYS A 77 23.38 1.19 7.30
C CYS A 77 23.50 2.53 6.59
N ASP A 78 24.50 2.68 5.73
CA ASP A 78 24.66 3.85 4.88
C ASP A 78 23.74 3.72 3.66
N VAL A 79 22.61 4.41 3.70
CA VAL A 79 21.63 4.45 2.61
C VAL A 79 21.82 5.72 1.81
N GLN A 80 22.27 5.57 0.57
CA GLN A 80 22.53 6.66 -0.36
C GLN A 80 21.51 6.67 -1.51
N PRO A 81 21.11 7.84 -2.02
CA PRO A 81 20.29 7.92 -3.22
C PRO A 81 21.14 7.54 -4.44
N CYS A 82 20.51 6.96 -5.45
CA CYS A 82 21.13 6.70 -6.74
C CYS A 82 20.15 7.01 -7.88
N HIS A 83 20.70 7.28 -9.06
CA HIS A 83 19.90 7.38 -10.28
C HIS A 83 19.54 6.00 -10.81
N SER A 84 18.46 5.94 -11.63
CA SER A 84 17.97 4.65 -12.14
C SER A 84 18.94 3.93 -13.08
N ASP A 85 19.84 4.66 -13.72
CA ASP A 85 20.88 4.14 -14.60
C ASP A 85 22.10 3.60 -13.84
N GLU A 86 22.28 4.02 -12.58
CA GLU A 86 23.32 3.50 -11.67
C GLU A 86 22.92 2.15 -11.05
N PHE A 87 21.64 1.79 -11.09
CA PHE A 87 21.15 0.52 -10.57
C PHE A 87 20.76 -0.42 -11.73
N PRO A 88 21.54 -1.45 -12.01
CA PRO A 88 21.29 -2.37 -13.12
C PRO A 88 19.95 -3.10 -12.93
N SER A 89 19.05 -2.91 -13.88
CA SER A 89 17.75 -3.60 -13.92
C SER A 89 17.51 -4.14 -15.33
N PRO A 90 17.15 -5.43 -15.47
CA PRO A 90 16.86 -6.02 -16.79
C PRO A 90 15.63 -5.41 -17.46
N VAL A 91 14.78 -4.70 -16.69
CA VAL A 91 13.56 -4.06 -17.17
C VAL A 91 13.57 -2.58 -16.81
N LYS A 92 13.31 -1.73 -17.80
CA LYS A 92 13.11 -0.30 -17.58
C LYS A 92 11.79 -0.08 -16.84
N ARG A 93 11.86 0.38 -15.59
CA ARG A 93 10.68 0.73 -14.80
C ARG A 93 10.26 2.19 -15.04
N PRO A 94 8.95 2.51 -14.94
CA PRO A 94 8.50 3.89 -15.05
C PRO A 94 9.10 4.73 -13.93
N SER A 95 9.39 6.00 -14.22
CA SER A 95 9.89 6.95 -13.24
C SER A 95 8.86 7.33 -12.18
N TYR A 96 7.58 7.26 -12.55
CA TYR A 96 6.44 7.57 -11.70
C TYR A 96 5.33 6.53 -11.89
N SER A 97 4.91 5.89 -10.78
CA SER A 97 3.89 4.84 -10.78
C SER A 97 2.98 5.02 -9.57
N VAL A 98 1.98 5.88 -9.72
CA VAL A 98 0.99 6.18 -8.66
C VAL A 98 -0.40 5.92 -9.21
N LEU A 99 -1.22 5.23 -8.43
CA LEU A 99 -2.58 4.87 -8.80
C LEU A 99 -3.58 5.90 -8.27
N ASP A 100 -4.57 6.22 -9.09
CA ASP A 100 -5.76 6.96 -8.63
C ASP A 100 -6.71 6.00 -7.90
N LYS A 101 -7.02 6.34 -6.66
CA LYS A 101 -7.85 5.55 -5.74
C LYS A 101 -9.24 6.17 -5.50
N THR A 102 -9.56 7.24 -6.23
CA THR A 102 -10.82 7.96 -6.06
C THR A 102 -12.02 7.02 -6.19
N LYS A 103 -12.06 6.23 -7.25
CA LYS A 103 -13.18 5.32 -7.52
C LYS A 103 -13.43 4.31 -6.40
N ILE A 104 -12.40 3.66 -5.84
CA ILE A 104 -12.58 2.67 -4.76
C ILE A 104 -13.06 3.33 -3.46
N LYS A 105 -12.60 4.55 -3.18
CA LYS A 105 -13.05 5.31 -2.02
C LYS A 105 -14.50 5.73 -2.13
N GLU A 106 -14.91 6.25 -3.28
CA GLU A 106 -16.28 6.73 -3.51
C GLU A 106 -17.30 5.60 -3.53
N VAL A 107 -16.96 4.49 -4.19
CA VAL A 107 -17.91 3.38 -4.36
C VAL A 107 -18.03 2.54 -3.10
N PHE A 108 -16.93 2.21 -2.43
CA PHE A 108 -16.95 1.28 -1.29
C PHE A 108 -16.70 1.96 0.07
N GLY A 109 -16.57 3.28 0.10
CA GLY A 109 -16.31 4.01 1.36
C GLY A 109 -14.98 3.64 2.01
N VAL A 110 -14.02 3.10 1.26
CA VAL A 110 -12.74 2.64 1.77
C VAL A 110 -11.88 3.83 2.21
N THR A 111 -11.44 3.82 3.46
CA THR A 111 -10.43 4.77 3.94
C THR A 111 -9.05 4.20 3.64
N VAL A 112 -8.26 4.95 2.88
CA VAL A 112 -6.90 4.55 2.48
C VAL A 112 -5.87 5.23 3.38
N PRO A 113 -5.11 4.48 4.20
CA PRO A 113 -4.09 5.06 5.07
C PRO A 113 -2.90 5.63 4.30
N TYR A 114 -2.20 6.58 4.91
CA TYR A 114 -0.95 7.08 4.38
C TYR A 114 0.16 6.03 4.54
N TRP A 115 1.06 5.90 3.56
CA TRP A 115 2.05 4.82 3.52
C TRP A 115 2.98 4.76 4.74
N THR A 116 3.33 5.90 5.35
CA THR A 116 4.19 5.92 6.54
C THR A 116 3.49 5.34 7.77
N ASP A 117 2.17 5.58 7.92
CA ASP A 117 1.39 5.04 9.03
C ASP A 117 1.26 3.52 8.88
N SER A 118 1.04 3.06 7.66
CA SER A 118 0.97 1.64 7.32
C SER A 118 2.32 0.94 7.48
N LEU A 119 3.43 1.59 7.11
CA LEU A 119 4.77 1.09 7.37
C LEU A 119 5.03 0.90 8.87
N ARG A 120 4.64 1.88 9.69
CA ARG A 120 4.78 1.81 11.15
C ARG A 120 3.99 0.63 11.73
N LYS A 121 2.75 0.43 11.28
CA LYS A 121 1.93 -0.74 11.66
C LYS A 121 2.59 -2.05 11.23
N CYS A 122 3.08 -2.10 10.00
CA CYS A 122 3.76 -3.27 9.45
C CYS A 122 4.96 -3.67 10.31
N ILE A 123 5.88 -2.74 10.56
CA ILE A 123 7.08 -2.99 11.37
C ILE A 123 6.71 -3.39 12.80
N ASN A 124 5.71 -2.73 13.40
CA ASN A 124 5.25 -3.10 14.73
C ASN A 124 4.68 -4.53 14.80
N ASN A 125 3.99 -4.98 13.77
CA ASN A 125 3.45 -6.34 13.68
C ASN A 125 4.54 -7.40 13.47
N LEU A 126 5.70 -7.04 12.95
CA LEU A 126 6.86 -7.94 12.79
C LEU A 126 7.64 -8.18 14.09
N LYS A 127 7.36 -7.41 15.15
CA LYS A 127 8.03 -7.57 16.47
C LYS A 127 7.57 -8.79 17.26
N LYS A 128 6.58 -9.51 16.79
CA LYS A 128 6.00 -10.67 17.51
C LYS A 128 6.84 -11.91 17.38
#